data_0868890a70d949f746e6a06e9a2908f4
#
_entry.id   0868890a70d949f746e6a06e9a2908f4
#
_cell.length_a   1.000
_cell.length_b   1.000
_cell.length_c   1.000
_cell.angle_alpha   90.00
_cell.angle_beta   90.00
_cell.angle_gamma   90.00
#
_symmetry.space_group_name_H-M   'P 1'
#
loop_
_entity.id
_entity.type
_entity.pdbx_description
1 polymer ?
#
loop_
_entity_poly.entity_id
_entity_poly.type
_entity_poly.pdbx_seq_one_letter_code
_entity_poly.pdbx_strand_id
1 'polypeptide(L)'
;MKKVLVAALAFFTFSGELSAQKVEDFDSIQLYTLSNDKGMQIKVTNFGAIVTSIMVPDRDGKMADIALGYHHVENYINAVDKPYFGAIVGRYGNRIAKGEFTLDGETYSLATNNSPNHLHGGVIGFDKVVWDAKPTHGSGWQGLELHYLAKDKEEGYPGNLKISVTYKLTNDNELIVDYHATTDKATPVNLTQHTYFNLKGEGEGTILDHHLMLNASRYTPVDSTLIPTGELAAVKGTPFDFTVAKPIGRDIGKENQQLEFGLGYDHNFVIDREGDGLVHAATVHEPTTGRVMEIHTTEPGIQFYCGNFLDGRLKGKAGNPYVHRGGFCLETQHYPDSPNQANFPSTILRPDGVYKTTTVFKFSAK
;
A
#
# COMPACT_ATOMS: atom_id res chain seq x y z
N MET A 1 -5.37 -37.83 -59.21
CA MET A 1 -4.48 -36.95 -58.43
C MET A 1 -5.32 -35.97 -57.70
N LYS A 2 -5.63 -36.18 -56.41
CA LYS A 2 -6.40 -35.27 -55.55
C LYS A 2 -5.38 -34.45 -54.75
N LYS A 3 -5.42 -33.12 -54.92
CA LYS A 3 -4.66 -32.17 -54.10
C LYS A 3 -5.37 -31.99 -52.77
N VAL A 4 -4.71 -32.35 -51.68
CA VAL A 4 -5.14 -32.04 -50.32
C VAL A 4 -4.63 -30.63 -49.97
N LEU A 5 -5.54 -29.73 -49.71
CA LEU A 5 -5.26 -28.36 -49.22
C LEU A 5 -5.13 -28.44 -47.69
N VAL A 6 -3.94 -28.25 -47.16
CA VAL A 6 -3.71 -28.14 -45.72
C VAL A 6 -3.86 -26.66 -45.35
N ALA A 7 -4.95 -26.32 -44.66
CA ALA A 7 -5.14 -25.00 -44.07
C ALA A 7 -4.31 -24.90 -42.78
N ALA A 8 -3.28 -24.08 -42.80
CA ALA A 8 -2.55 -23.69 -41.59
C ALA A 8 -3.39 -22.72 -40.76
N LEU A 9 -3.84 -23.20 -39.60
CA LEU A 9 -4.41 -22.31 -38.57
C LEU A 9 -3.24 -21.57 -37.92
N ALA A 10 -3.15 -20.27 -38.16
CA ALA A 10 -2.26 -19.39 -37.40
C ALA A 10 -2.89 -19.15 -36.03
N PHE A 11 -2.36 -19.78 -35.01
CA PHE A 11 -2.61 -19.39 -33.60
C PHE A 11 -1.88 -18.07 -33.34
N PHE A 12 -2.62 -16.96 -33.28
CA PHE A 12 -2.12 -15.73 -32.70
C PHE A 12 -2.12 -15.90 -31.18
N THR A 13 -0.97 -16.25 -30.65
CA THR A 13 -0.72 -16.14 -29.21
C THR A 13 -0.47 -14.67 -28.87
N PHE A 14 -1.52 -13.99 -28.42
CA PHE A 14 -1.38 -12.71 -27.73
C PHE A 14 -0.86 -13.01 -26.31
N SER A 15 0.43 -13.12 -26.14
CA SER A 15 1.05 -13.19 -24.82
C SER A 15 2.47 -12.62 -24.88
N GLY A 16 2.72 -11.56 -24.20
CA GLY A 16 4.05 -11.29 -23.72
C GLY A 16 4.74 -9.98 -24.11
N GLU A 17 4.19 -9.12 -24.95
CA GLU A 17 4.93 -7.89 -25.32
C GLU A 17 4.73 -6.69 -24.38
N LEU A 18 3.67 -6.65 -23.58
CA LEU A 18 3.44 -5.52 -22.66
C LEU A 18 4.26 -5.56 -21.38
N SER A 19 4.73 -6.74 -20.96
CA SER A 19 5.60 -6.87 -19.78
C SER A 19 7.08 -6.70 -20.12
N ALA A 20 7.52 -7.07 -21.33
CA ALA A 20 8.91 -7.00 -21.76
C ALA A 20 9.41 -5.57 -21.94
N GLN A 21 8.57 -4.65 -22.42
CA GLN A 21 8.97 -3.27 -22.73
C GLN A 21 9.24 -2.41 -21.50
N LYS A 22 8.73 -2.80 -20.31
CA LYS A 22 9.01 -2.12 -19.02
C LYS A 22 10.17 -2.77 -18.24
N VAL A 23 10.63 -3.93 -18.64
CA VAL A 23 11.75 -4.68 -18.03
C VAL A 23 13.08 -4.37 -18.73
N GLU A 24 13.08 -3.76 -19.91
CA GLU A 24 14.31 -3.45 -20.68
C GLU A 24 15.17 -2.33 -20.06
N ASP A 25 14.66 -1.58 -19.07
CA ASP A 25 15.40 -0.53 -18.37
C ASP A 25 16.06 -1.04 -17.06
N PHE A 26 16.59 -2.26 -17.05
CA PHE A 26 17.28 -2.81 -15.87
C PHE A 26 18.47 -1.95 -15.41
N ASP A 27 19.12 -1.23 -16.30
CA ASP A 27 20.25 -0.34 -15.99
C ASP A 27 19.80 0.92 -15.20
N SER A 28 18.52 1.24 -15.18
CA SER A 28 17.95 2.39 -14.45
C SER A 28 17.37 2.04 -13.08
N ILE A 29 17.21 0.75 -12.73
CA ILE A 29 16.71 0.33 -11.42
C ILE A 29 17.84 0.33 -10.41
N GLN A 30 17.66 1.12 -9.35
CA GLN A 30 18.64 1.31 -8.30
C GLN A 30 18.03 1.06 -6.92
N LEU A 31 18.88 0.69 -5.96
CA LEU A 31 18.53 0.54 -4.54
C LEU A 31 19.28 1.61 -3.73
N TYR A 32 18.53 2.46 -3.05
CA TYR A 32 19.02 3.53 -2.20
C TYR A 32 18.95 3.14 -0.73
N THR A 33 19.95 3.52 0.05
CA THR A 33 19.95 3.33 1.51
C THR A 33 19.95 4.70 2.18
N LEU A 34 18.96 4.94 3.02
CA LEU A 34 18.88 6.08 3.92
C LEU A 34 19.30 5.61 5.32
N SER A 35 20.10 6.39 6.03
CA SER A 35 20.57 6.08 7.38
C SER A 35 20.46 7.31 8.27
N ASN A 36 20.18 7.10 9.55
CA ASN A 36 20.19 8.18 10.54
C ASN A 36 21.29 7.99 11.59
N ASP A 37 21.51 9.01 12.43
CA ASP A 37 22.56 9.01 13.47
C ASP A 37 22.30 8.00 14.61
N LYS A 38 21.10 7.41 14.69
CA LYS A 38 20.71 6.38 15.67
C LYS A 38 20.84 4.95 15.14
N GLY A 39 21.37 4.78 13.92
CA GLY A 39 21.60 3.48 13.30
C GLY A 39 20.39 2.87 12.60
N MET A 40 19.23 3.54 12.58
CA MET A 40 18.11 3.12 11.76
C MET A 40 18.46 3.25 10.27
N GLN A 41 18.03 2.28 9.47
CA GLN A 41 18.25 2.28 8.02
C GLN A 41 16.96 1.91 7.28
N ILE A 42 16.77 2.53 6.12
CA ILE A 42 15.69 2.23 5.19
C ILE A 42 16.28 2.01 3.80
N LYS A 43 15.86 0.95 3.12
CA LYS A 43 16.22 0.75 1.72
C LYS A 43 15.01 0.96 0.83
N VAL A 44 15.19 1.71 -0.24
CA VAL A 44 14.16 2.05 -1.22
C VAL A 44 14.69 1.78 -2.61
N THR A 45 13.94 1.06 -3.43
CA THR A 45 14.21 0.98 -4.88
C THR A 45 13.32 1.94 -5.65
N ASN A 46 13.83 2.49 -6.74
CA ASN A 46 13.05 3.31 -7.66
C ASN A 46 12.10 2.49 -8.56
N PHE A 47 12.16 1.16 -8.56
CA PHE A 47 11.11 0.33 -9.11
C PHE A 47 9.93 0.28 -8.13
N GLY A 48 8.75 0.76 -8.56
CA GLY A 48 7.55 0.83 -7.73
C GLY A 48 7.66 1.76 -6.52
N ALA A 49 8.75 2.55 -6.42
CA ALA A 49 9.09 3.34 -5.23
C ALA A 49 9.03 2.49 -3.94
N ILE A 50 9.50 1.24 -4.03
CA ILE A 50 9.33 0.21 -3.00
C ILE A 50 10.29 0.41 -1.84
N VAL A 51 9.76 0.48 -0.61
CA VAL A 51 10.53 0.29 0.62
C VAL A 51 10.80 -1.20 0.79
N THR A 52 12.06 -1.60 0.59
CA THR A 52 12.46 -3.02 0.61
C THR A 52 12.94 -3.49 1.97
N SER A 53 13.33 -2.57 2.87
CA SER A 53 13.88 -2.89 4.19
C SER A 53 13.69 -1.71 5.15
N ILE A 54 13.38 -2.01 6.40
CA ILE A 54 13.32 -1.06 7.52
C ILE A 54 14.02 -1.70 8.72
N MET A 55 15.26 -1.27 8.98
CA MET A 55 16.09 -1.77 10.09
C MET A 55 15.87 -0.90 11.32
N VAL A 56 15.32 -1.49 12.39
CA VAL A 56 15.06 -0.79 13.65
C VAL A 56 15.54 -1.61 14.86
N PRO A 57 16.00 -0.96 15.94
CA PRO A 57 16.42 -1.66 17.16
C PRO A 57 15.21 -2.17 17.95
N ASP A 58 15.40 -3.23 18.69
CA ASP A 58 14.51 -3.64 19.80
C ASP A 58 14.92 -2.95 21.12
N ARG A 59 14.26 -3.33 22.23
CA ARG A 59 14.55 -2.77 23.58
C ARG A 59 15.99 -3.00 24.06
N ASP A 60 16.66 -4.04 23.54
CA ASP A 60 18.03 -4.40 23.87
C ASP A 60 19.04 -3.82 22.85
N GLY A 61 18.58 -3.03 21.90
CA GLY A 61 19.38 -2.42 20.83
C GLY A 61 19.68 -3.36 19.66
N LYS A 62 19.11 -4.57 19.63
CA LYS A 62 19.31 -5.50 18.52
C LYS A 62 18.51 -5.07 17.29
N MET A 63 19.21 -4.82 16.21
CA MET A 63 18.61 -4.44 14.92
C MET A 63 17.91 -5.62 14.26
N ALA A 64 16.72 -5.38 13.69
CA ALA A 64 16.06 -6.30 12.79
C ALA A 64 15.34 -5.55 11.68
N ASP A 65 15.24 -6.19 10.52
CA ASP A 65 14.38 -5.75 9.42
C ASP A 65 12.93 -6.11 9.76
N ILE A 66 12.06 -5.13 9.76
CA ILE A 66 10.65 -5.31 10.12
C ILE A 66 9.70 -5.23 8.91
N ALA A 67 10.23 -5.02 7.71
CA ALA A 67 9.46 -4.93 6.47
C ALA A 67 9.56 -6.25 5.70
N LEU A 68 8.42 -6.82 5.30
CA LEU A 68 8.40 -7.96 4.38
C LEU A 68 8.77 -7.48 2.97
N GLY A 69 9.45 -8.35 2.22
CA GLY A 69 9.88 -8.05 0.86
C GLY A 69 10.84 -9.09 0.31
N TYR A 70 11.55 -8.74 -0.75
CA TYR A 70 12.48 -9.63 -1.43
C TYR A 70 13.89 -9.03 -1.47
N HIS A 71 14.88 -9.91 -1.69
CA HIS A 71 16.29 -9.51 -1.77
C HIS A 71 16.66 -8.95 -3.14
N HIS A 72 15.95 -9.41 -4.19
CA HIS A 72 16.24 -9.08 -5.58
C HIS A 72 15.04 -8.43 -6.24
N VAL A 73 15.29 -7.46 -7.12
CA VAL A 73 14.24 -6.72 -7.84
C VAL A 73 13.41 -7.62 -8.74
N GLU A 74 14.02 -8.66 -9.30
CA GLU A 74 13.35 -9.66 -10.14
C GLU A 74 12.19 -10.36 -9.43
N ASN A 75 12.31 -10.52 -8.09
CA ASN A 75 11.24 -11.11 -7.29
C ASN A 75 10.05 -10.18 -7.13
N TYR A 76 10.27 -8.85 -7.12
CA TYR A 76 9.17 -7.87 -7.15
C TYR A 76 8.52 -7.80 -8.54
N ILE A 77 9.31 -7.85 -9.61
CA ILE A 77 8.83 -7.83 -11.00
C ILE A 77 7.98 -9.06 -11.29
N ASN A 78 8.45 -10.24 -10.87
CA ASN A 78 7.86 -11.54 -11.15
C ASN A 78 6.98 -12.08 -10.01
N ALA A 79 6.66 -11.26 -9.01
CA ALA A 79 5.89 -11.69 -7.85
C ALA A 79 4.54 -12.30 -8.26
N VAL A 80 4.30 -13.53 -7.82
CA VAL A 80 2.99 -14.17 -7.90
C VAL A 80 2.05 -13.55 -6.87
N ASP A 81 0.74 -13.60 -7.15
CA ASP A 81 -0.32 -13.11 -6.26
C ASP A 81 -0.26 -11.60 -5.94
N LYS A 82 0.64 -10.85 -6.59
CA LYS A 82 0.77 -9.38 -6.50
C LYS A 82 0.69 -8.86 -5.06
N PRO A 83 1.65 -9.18 -4.18
CA PRO A 83 1.58 -8.83 -2.77
C PRO A 83 1.77 -7.32 -2.50
N TYR A 84 2.26 -6.53 -3.46
CA TYR A 84 2.54 -5.09 -3.32
C TYR A 84 3.52 -4.72 -2.20
N PHE A 85 4.39 -5.64 -1.76
CA PHE A 85 5.32 -5.42 -0.65
C PHE A 85 6.06 -4.10 -0.77
N GLY A 86 5.81 -3.17 0.17
CA GLY A 86 6.50 -1.90 0.32
C GLY A 86 6.29 -0.88 -0.79
N ALA A 87 5.41 -1.13 -1.75
CA ALA A 87 5.24 -0.29 -2.94
C ALA A 87 4.43 0.99 -2.66
N ILE A 88 4.67 2.01 -3.47
CA ILE A 88 3.70 3.09 -3.66
C ILE A 88 2.60 2.59 -4.58
N VAL A 89 1.38 2.61 -4.07
CA VAL A 89 0.19 2.19 -4.76
C VAL A 89 -0.54 3.40 -5.33
N GLY A 90 -0.91 3.33 -6.57
CA GLY A 90 -1.63 4.37 -7.33
C GLY A 90 -1.83 3.95 -8.81
N ARG A 91 -2.57 4.71 -9.63
CA ARG A 91 -3.12 6.05 -9.35
C ARG A 91 -4.16 6.06 -8.21
N TYR A 92 -4.92 4.97 -8.05
CA TYR A 92 -5.94 4.83 -7.02
C TYR A 92 -5.66 3.59 -6.16
N GLY A 93 -5.25 3.81 -4.92
CA GLY A 93 -5.06 2.78 -3.91
C GLY A 93 -6.40 2.19 -3.48
N ASN A 94 -6.36 0.89 -3.12
CA ASN A 94 -7.53 0.09 -2.81
C ASN A 94 -8.48 -0.07 -4.03
N ARG A 95 -9.79 -0.25 -3.82
CA ARG A 95 -10.73 -0.70 -4.86
C ARG A 95 -11.58 0.42 -5.43
N ILE A 96 -11.97 0.23 -6.72
CA ILE A 96 -13.07 0.93 -7.37
C ILE A 96 -14.05 -0.13 -7.89
N ALA A 97 -15.31 -0.01 -7.48
CA ALA A 97 -16.37 -0.97 -7.78
C ALA A 97 -16.50 -1.20 -9.30
N LYS A 98 -16.49 -2.47 -9.72
CA LYS A 98 -16.65 -2.90 -11.13
C LYS A 98 -15.64 -2.27 -12.10
N GLY A 99 -14.59 -1.60 -11.57
CA GLY A 99 -13.66 -0.85 -12.41
C GLY A 99 -14.28 0.35 -13.12
N GLU A 100 -15.33 0.96 -12.56
CA GLU A 100 -16.04 2.07 -13.20
C GLU A 100 -16.26 3.23 -12.24
N PHE A 101 -16.18 4.45 -12.77
CA PHE A 101 -16.60 5.68 -12.09
C PHE A 101 -17.08 6.71 -13.10
N THR A 102 -17.97 7.60 -12.67
CA THR A 102 -18.44 8.73 -13.49
C THR A 102 -17.86 10.03 -12.96
N LEU A 103 -17.26 10.81 -13.85
CA LEU A 103 -16.66 12.11 -13.53
C LEU A 103 -17.08 13.14 -14.60
N ASP A 104 -17.67 14.25 -14.16
CA ASP A 104 -18.14 15.33 -15.03
C ASP A 104 -19.04 14.85 -16.19
N GLY A 105 -19.87 13.81 -15.95
CA GLY A 105 -20.80 13.23 -16.92
C GLY A 105 -20.19 12.21 -17.87
N GLU A 106 -18.89 11.95 -17.81
CA GLU A 106 -18.21 10.89 -18.57
C GLU A 106 -17.97 9.67 -17.67
N THR A 107 -18.31 8.48 -18.16
CA THR A 107 -18.02 7.21 -17.48
C THR A 107 -16.68 6.66 -17.94
N TYR A 108 -15.82 6.35 -16.99
CA TYR A 108 -14.49 5.77 -17.22
C TYR A 108 -14.48 4.31 -16.76
N SER A 109 -13.97 3.44 -17.64
CA SER A 109 -13.80 2.01 -17.35
C SER A 109 -12.33 1.67 -17.16
N LEU A 110 -12.03 1.00 -16.07
CA LEU A 110 -10.70 0.57 -15.66
C LEU A 110 -10.60 -0.96 -15.74
N ALA A 111 -9.38 -1.50 -15.74
CA ALA A 111 -9.17 -2.94 -15.68
C ALA A 111 -9.75 -3.54 -14.37
N THR A 112 -10.50 -4.63 -14.48
CA THR A 112 -11.02 -5.39 -13.33
C THR A 112 -10.00 -6.46 -12.89
N ASN A 113 -8.81 -5.99 -12.49
CA ASN A 113 -7.65 -6.82 -12.12
C ASN A 113 -7.81 -7.57 -10.77
N ASN A 114 -8.90 -7.31 -10.06
CA ASN A 114 -9.36 -8.03 -8.87
C ASN A 114 -10.86 -8.29 -9.01
N SER A 115 -11.21 -9.14 -10.02
CA SER A 115 -12.59 -9.36 -10.46
C SER A 115 -13.59 -9.54 -9.32
N PRO A 116 -14.73 -8.83 -9.34
CA PRO A 116 -15.21 -7.97 -10.43
C PRO A 116 -14.70 -6.52 -10.37
N ASN A 117 -13.79 -6.18 -9.47
CA ASN A 117 -13.38 -4.80 -9.16
C ASN A 117 -12.00 -4.45 -9.71
N HIS A 118 -11.73 -3.17 -9.78
CA HIS A 118 -10.39 -2.62 -9.97
C HIS A 118 -9.67 -2.53 -8.62
N LEU A 119 -8.36 -2.78 -8.61
CA LEU A 119 -7.53 -2.76 -7.41
C LEU A 119 -6.18 -2.09 -7.69
N HIS A 120 -5.75 -1.24 -6.76
CA HIS A 120 -4.39 -0.71 -6.64
C HIS A 120 -3.80 -0.12 -7.93
N GLY A 121 -4.63 0.62 -8.69
CA GLY A 121 -4.19 1.34 -9.88
C GLY A 121 -4.12 0.50 -11.16
N GLY A 122 -4.48 -0.79 -11.11
CA GLY A 122 -4.67 -1.61 -12.30
C GLY A 122 -3.67 -2.75 -12.49
N VAL A 123 -3.52 -3.18 -13.74
CA VAL A 123 -2.64 -4.30 -14.11
C VAL A 123 -1.18 -3.89 -13.97
N ILE A 124 -0.86 -2.67 -14.40
CA ILE A 124 0.45 -2.05 -14.28
C ILE A 124 0.29 -0.73 -13.54
N GLY A 125 0.09 -0.82 -12.22
CA GLY A 125 0.02 0.35 -11.35
C GLY A 125 1.39 0.95 -11.03
N PHE A 126 1.42 1.92 -10.15
CA PHE A 126 2.64 2.64 -9.75
C PHE A 126 3.69 1.76 -9.06
N ASP A 127 3.26 0.61 -8.56
CA ASP A 127 4.09 -0.46 -7.99
C ASP A 127 4.97 -1.19 -9.02
N LYS A 128 4.70 -1.00 -10.34
CA LYS A 128 5.38 -1.70 -11.44
C LYS A 128 6.06 -0.79 -12.44
N VAL A 129 6.24 0.48 -12.11
CA VAL A 129 6.93 1.44 -12.97
C VAL A 129 8.26 1.85 -12.35
N VAL A 130 9.20 2.28 -13.19
CA VAL A 130 10.46 2.86 -12.74
C VAL A 130 10.24 4.36 -12.52
N TRP A 131 10.56 4.82 -11.33
CA TRP A 131 10.49 6.23 -10.95
C TRP A 131 11.83 6.90 -11.17
N ASP A 132 11.80 8.16 -11.55
CA ASP A 132 13.00 9.01 -11.57
C ASP A 132 13.33 9.40 -10.12
N ALA A 133 14.50 8.95 -9.63
CA ALA A 133 14.87 9.04 -8.23
C ALA A 133 16.03 10.00 -8.01
N LYS A 134 15.88 10.87 -7.02
CA LYS A 134 16.89 11.86 -6.65
C LYS A 134 17.13 11.83 -5.13
N PRO A 135 18.34 11.46 -4.67
CA PRO A 135 18.72 11.64 -3.27
C PRO A 135 18.61 13.09 -2.82
N THR A 136 18.08 13.28 -1.64
CA THR A 136 17.91 14.59 -1.00
C THR A 136 18.27 14.51 0.48
N HIS A 137 18.55 15.65 1.09
CA HIS A 137 18.88 15.72 2.51
C HIS A 137 18.58 17.09 3.09
N GLY A 138 18.49 17.16 4.40
CA GLY A 138 18.35 18.39 5.17
C GLY A 138 18.96 18.26 6.55
N SER A 139 18.77 19.26 7.39
CA SER A 139 19.24 19.20 8.77
C SER A 139 18.51 18.10 9.52
N GLY A 140 19.24 17.07 9.96
CA GLY A 140 18.70 15.95 10.74
C GLY A 140 17.92 14.91 9.97
N TRP A 141 18.02 14.87 8.63
CA TRP A 141 17.36 13.82 7.82
C TRP A 141 18.08 13.57 6.47
N GLN A 142 17.97 12.34 6.01
CA GLN A 142 18.28 11.91 4.63
C GLN A 142 16.98 11.52 3.92
N GLY A 143 16.92 11.69 2.60
CA GLY A 143 15.72 11.37 1.84
C GLY A 143 15.98 10.95 0.41
N LEU A 144 14.90 10.48 -0.21
CA LEU A 144 14.82 10.14 -1.62
C LEU A 144 13.53 10.73 -2.20
N GLU A 145 13.68 11.60 -3.19
CA GLU A 145 12.56 12.15 -3.96
C GLU A 145 12.38 11.32 -5.23
N LEU A 146 11.18 10.85 -5.47
CA LEU A 146 10.82 9.97 -6.58
C LEU A 146 9.74 10.66 -7.43
N HIS A 147 9.96 10.75 -8.74
CA HIS A 147 9.03 11.39 -9.67
C HIS A 147 8.51 10.39 -10.70
N TYR A 148 7.23 10.51 -11.03
CA TYR A 148 6.61 9.77 -12.10
C TYR A 148 5.59 10.64 -12.84
N LEU A 149 5.49 10.46 -14.17
CA LEU A 149 4.44 11.05 -15.01
C LEU A 149 3.54 9.93 -15.53
N ALA A 150 2.40 9.74 -14.88
CA ALA A 150 1.35 8.86 -15.39
C ALA A 150 0.58 9.59 -16.49
N LYS A 151 0.63 9.05 -17.71
CA LYS A 151 0.04 9.68 -18.90
C LYS A 151 -1.48 9.59 -18.91
N ASP A 152 -2.13 10.49 -19.65
CA ASP A 152 -3.57 10.39 -19.90
C ASP A 152 -3.93 9.01 -20.45
N LYS A 153 -4.99 8.40 -19.88
CA LYS A 153 -5.47 7.04 -20.17
C LYS A 153 -4.53 5.89 -19.73
N GLU A 154 -3.46 6.15 -18.98
CA GLU A 154 -2.71 5.08 -18.32
C GLU A 154 -3.62 4.33 -17.35
N GLU A 155 -3.70 2.99 -17.47
CA GLU A 155 -4.65 2.11 -16.77
C GLU A 155 -6.14 2.56 -16.86
N GLY A 156 -6.48 3.40 -17.86
CA GLY A 156 -7.84 3.91 -18.10
C GLY A 156 -8.16 5.24 -17.41
N TYR A 157 -7.30 5.77 -16.56
CA TYR A 157 -7.54 7.01 -15.82
C TYR A 157 -7.36 8.25 -16.70
N PRO A 158 -8.25 9.28 -16.56
CA PRO A 158 -8.12 10.53 -17.32
C PRO A 158 -7.00 11.41 -16.79
N GLY A 159 -6.39 12.17 -17.69
CA GLY A 159 -5.41 13.23 -17.42
C GLY A 159 -3.99 12.74 -17.17
N ASN A 160 -3.04 13.59 -17.56
CA ASN A 160 -1.65 13.42 -17.17
C ASN A 160 -1.51 13.78 -15.69
N LEU A 161 -0.96 12.87 -14.88
CA LEU A 161 -0.72 13.08 -13.47
C LEU A 161 0.80 13.15 -13.22
N LYS A 162 1.29 14.31 -12.78
CA LYS A 162 2.66 14.47 -12.31
C LYS A 162 2.69 14.18 -10.83
N ILE A 163 3.47 13.19 -10.43
CA ILE A 163 3.56 12.73 -9.04
C ILE A 163 4.98 12.89 -8.54
N SER A 164 5.13 13.33 -7.30
CA SER A 164 6.33 13.12 -6.51
C SER A 164 6.01 12.46 -5.18
N VAL A 165 6.85 11.53 -4.78
CA VAL A 165 6.85 10.90 -3.46
C VAL A 165 8.22 11.13 -2.85
N THR A 166 8.27 11.68 -1.62
CA THR A 166 9.52 11.89 -0.92
C THR A 166 9.55 11.05 0.35
N TYR A 167 10.48 10.12 0.42
CA TYR A 167 10.82 9.42 1.64
C TYR A 167 11.89 10.20 2.41
N LYS A 168 11.66 10.44 3.70
CA LYS A 168 12.66 11.07 4.59
C LYS A 168 12.84 10.20 5.82
N LEU A 169 14.07 9.87 6.14
CA LEU A 169 14.46 9.26 7.40
C LEU A 169 15.07 10.32 8.30
N THR A 170 14.41 10.60 9.43
CA THR A 170 14.88 11.60 10.39
C THR A 170 15.76 11.00 11.48
N ASN A 171 16.51 11.87 12.19
CA ASN A 171 17.28 11.47 13.38
C ASN A 171 16.39 11.14 14.59
N ASP A 172 15.08 11.36 14.48
CA ASP A 172 14.09 10.96 15.50
C ASP A 172 13.45 9.59 15.24
N ASN A 173 14.06 8.79 14.32
CA ASN A 173 13.57 7.49 13.88
C ASN A 173 12.19 7.57 13.21
N GLU A 174 11.96 8.58 12.41
CA GLU A 174 10.74 8.76 11.65
C GLU A 174 11.00 8.49 10.17
N LEU A 175 10.22 7.63 9.55
CA LEU A 175 10.05 7.55 8.11
C LEU A 175 8.86 8.44 7.75
N ILE A 176 9.14 9.57 7.11
CA ILE A 176 8.13 10.47 6.59
C ILE A 176 7.92 10.15 5.11
N VAL A 177 6.68 10.02 4.69
CA VAL A 177 6.27 9.84 3.30
C VAL A 177 5.41 11.03 2.90
N ASP A 178 5.98 11.91 2.10
CA ASP A 178 5.27 13.06 1.54
C ASP A 178 4.83 12.75 0.12
N TYR A 179 3.57 13.00 -0.19
CA TYR A 179 2.98 12.86 -1.51
C TYR A 179 2.59 14.22 -2.06
N HIS A 180 2.87 14.41 -3.34
CA HIS A 180 2.45 15.59 -4.08
C HIS A 180 2.05 15.20 -5.50
N ALA A 181 0.91 15.67 -5.98
CA ALA A 181 0.53 15.48 -7.39
C ALA A 181 -0.25 16.66 -7.96
N THR A 182 -0.10 16.87 -9.27
CA THR A 182 -0.88 17.82 -10.08
C THR A 182 -1.33 17.14 -11.37
N THR A 183 -2.43 17.62 -11.93
CA THR A 183 -3.03 17.04 -13.14
C THR A 183 -3.42 18.13 -14.14
N ASP A 184 -3.53 17.78 -15.42
CA ASP A 184 -4.06 18.64 -16.47
C ASP A 184 -5.55 18.37 -16.81
N LYS A 185 -6.14 17.29 -16.25
CA LYS A 185 -7.55 16.94 -16.40
C LYS A 185 -8.05 16.37 -15.07
N ALA A 186 -9.33 16.60 -14.74
CA ALA A 186 -9.93 16.01 -13.53
C ALA A 186 -9.75 14.49 -13.52
N THR A 187 -9.28 13.95 -12.38
CA THR A 187 -8.95 12.53 -12.22
C THR A 187 -9.04 12.11 -10.74
N PRO A 188 -9.46 10.88 -10.42
CA PRO A 188 -9.35 10.38 -9.05
C PRO A 188 -7.89 10.06 -8.71
N VAL A 189 -7.47 10.47 -7.51
CA VAL A 189 -6.13 10.19 -6.96
C VAL A 189 -6.28 9.71 -5.51
N ASN A 190 -5.66 8.58 -5.21
CA ASN A 190 -5.56 8.03 -3.85
C ASN A 190 -4.25 7.26 -3.75
N LEU A 191 -3.21 7.88 -3.22
CA LEU A 191 -1.89 7.26 -3.09
C LEU A 191 -1.71 6.67 -1.70
N THR A 192 -1.08 5.50 -1.61
CA THR A 192 -0.75 4.89 -0.33
C THR A 192 0.56 4.12 -0.40
N GLN A 193 1.18 3.90 0.76
CA GLN A 193 2.39 3.11 0.92
C GLN A 193 2.02 1.74 1.52
N HIS A 194 2.38 0.65 0.83
CA HIS A 194 1.90 -0.70 1.12
C HIS A 194 2.96 -1.60 1.79
N THR A 195 3.65 -1.09 2.79
CA THR A 195 4.59 -1.92 3.56
C THR A 195 3.82 -2.93 4.43
N TYR A 196 4.24 -4.19 4.33
CA TYR A 196 3.87 -5.23 5.29
C TYR A 196 4.89 -5.22 6.42
N PHE A 197 4.40 -5.06 7.63
CA PHE A 197 5.23 -5.02 8.82
C PHE A 197 5.13 -6.31 9.62
N ASN A 198 6.25 -6.73 10.21
CA ASN A 198 6.28 -7.64 11.34
C ASN A 198 7.32 -7.11 12.35
N LEU A 199 6.88 -6.55 13.46
CA LEU A 199 7.78 -5.92 14.42
C LEU A 199 8.65 -6.92 15.20
N LYS A 200 8.38 -8.25 15.12
CA LYS A 200 9.31 -9.29 15.61
C LYS A 200 10.56 -9.35 14.72
N GLY A 201 10.37 -9.14 13.44
CA GLY A 201 11.36 -9.26 12.39
C GLY A 201 10.72 -9.86 11.13
N GLU A 202 11.28 -9.59 9.97
CA GLU A 202 10.85 -10.10 8.69
C GLU A 202 10.91 -11.63 8.67
N GLY A 203 9.76 -12.29 8.40
CA GLY A 203 9.65 -13.75 8.39
C GLY A 203 9.59 -14.42 9.77
N GLU A 204 9.52 -13.67 10.87
CA GLU A 204 9.50 -14.19 12.26
C GLU A 204 8.06 -14.52 12.72
N GLY A 205 7.43 -15.52 12.08
CA GLY A 205 6.14 -16.05 12.45
C GLY A 205 4.97 -15.09 12.18
N THR A 206 3.95 -15.10 13.05
CA THR A 206 2.71 -14.35 12.87
C THR A 206 2.69 -13.03 13.63
N ILE A 207 1.80 -12.11 13.18
CA ILE A 207 1.58 -10.81 13.83
C ILE A 207 0.44 -10.83 14.87
N LEU A 208 -0.09 -11.99 15.19
CA LEU A 208 -1.30 -12.10 16.01
C LEU A 208 -1.13 -11.59 17.45
N ASP A 209 0.09 -11.63 17.99
CA ASP A 209 0.43 -11.14 19.33
C ASP A 209 0.80 -9.65 19.37
N HIS A 210 0.93 -8.99 18.21
CA HIS A 210 1.12 -7.54 18.17
C HIS A 210 -0.12 -6.85 18.71
N HIS A 211 0.07 -5.88 19.59
CA HIS A 211 -0.98 -5.05 20.14
C HIS A 211 -1.20 -3.85 19.21
N LEU A 212 -2.38 -3.76 18.63
CA LEU A 212 -2.80 -2.65 17.78
C LEU A 212 -3.78 -1.75 18.51
N MET A 213 -3.57 -0.43 18.40
CA MET A 213 -4.54 0.61 18.70
C MET A 213 -4.77 1.45 17.45
N LEU A 214 -6.04 1.76 17.14
CA LEU A 214 -6.45 2.66 16.07
C LEU A 214 -7.26 3.82 16.66
N ASN A 215 -6.86 5.04 16.31
CA ASN A 215 -7.62 6.25 16.64
C ASN A 215 -8.78 6.41 15.65
N ALA A 216 -9.73 5.48 15.72
CA ALA A 216 -10.86 5.39 14.80
C ALA A 216 -12.08 4.79 15.51
N SER A 217 -13.14 5.56 15.66
CA SER A 217 -14.39 5.13 16.26
C SER A 217 -15.36 4.48 15.24
N ARG A 218 -15.04 4.55 13.94
CA ARG A 218 -15.83 4.02 12.83
C ARG A 218 -14.95 3.35 11.79
N TYR A 219 -15.56 2.49 10.98
CA TYR A 219 -14.95 1.87 9.81
C TYR A 219 -15.95 1.82 8.65
N THR A 220 -15.49 1.51 7.45
CA THR A 220 -16.35 1.32 6.27
C THR A 220 -16.64 -0.18 6.10
N PRO A 221 -17.86 -0.67 6.42
CA PRO A 221 -18.25 -2.04 6.11
C PRO A 221 -18.21 -2.30 4.61
N VAL A 222 -17.89 -3.53 4.24
CA VAL A 222 -17.75 -3.95 2.85
C VAL A 222 -18.77 -5.02 2.48
N ASP A 223 -19.00 -5.19 1.17
CA ASP A 223 -19.71 -6.35 0.61
C ASP A 223 -18.74 -7.56 0.44
N SER A 224 -19.25 -8.68 -0.06
CA SER A 224 -18.45 -9.90 -0.27
C SER A 224 -17.34 -9.76 -1.31
N THR A 225 -17.27 -8.64 -2.05
CA THR A 225 -16.23 -8.30 -3.01
C THR A 225 -15.25 -7.26 -2.47
N LEU A 226 -15.37 -6.92 -1.17
CA LEU A 226 -14.57 -5.93 -0.45
C LEU A 226 -14.77 -4.49 -0.95
N ILE A 227 -15.94 -4.18 -1.48
CA ILE A 227 -16.34 -2.81 -1.82
C ILE A 227 -17.12 -2.20 -0.63
N PRO A 228 -16.78 -0.98 -0.18
CA PRO A 228 -17.53 -0.29 0.87
C PRO A 228 -19.01 -0.14 0.52
N THR A 229 -19.88 -0.38 1.50
CA THR A 229 -21.34 -0.23 1.33
C THR A 229 -21.80 1.24 1.34
N GLY A 230 -20.91 2.18 1.64
CA GLY A 230 -21.22 3.60 1.86
C GLY A 230 -21.53 3.93 3.32
N GLU A 231 -21.68 2.94 4.18
CA GLU A 231 -21.87 3.13 5.62
C GLU A 231 -20.55 3.49 6.32
N LEU A 232 -20.64 4.28 7.39
CA LEU A 232 -19.59 4.54 8.36
C LEU A 232 -20.03 3.94 9.71
N ALA A 233 -19.82 2.64 9.87
CA ALA A 233 -20.29 1.87 11.03
C ALA A 233 -19.41 2.08 12.27
N ALA A 234 -20.03 2.12 13.45
CA ALA A 234 -19.30 2.19 14.72
C ALA A 234 -18.50 0.91 14.99
N VAL A 235 -17.26 1.05 15.46
CA VAL A 235 -16.44 -0.11 15.86
C VAL A 235 -16.82 -0.67 17.22
N LYS A 236 -17.41 0.14 18.09
CA LYS A 236 -17.72 -0.18 19.49
C LYS A 236 -18.60 -1.43 19.59
N GLY A 237 -18.15 -2.41 20.38
CA GLY A 237 -18.87 -3.67 20.59
C GLY A 237 -18.71 -4.69 19.46
N THR A 238 -17.86 -4.40 18.46
CA THR A 238 -17.55 -5.32 17.36
C THR A 238 -16.11 -5.85 17.46
N PRO A 239 -15.72 -6.87 16.68
CA PRO A 239 -14.32 -7.28 16.56
C PRO A 239 -13.36 -6.18 16.09
N PHE A 240 -13.90 -5.16 15.40
CA PHE A 240 -13.17 -4.03 14.82
C PHE A 240 -12.83 -2.93 15.83
N ASP A 241 -13.26 -3.06 17.10
CA ASP A 241 -12.93 -2.07 18.14
C ASP A 241 -11.45 -2.19 18.57
N PHE A 242 -10.62 -1.35 17.97
CA PHE A 242 -9.20 -1.15 18.31
C PHE A 242 -8.96 0.21 18.98
N THR A 243 -10.00 0.87 19.47
CA THR A 243 -9.86 2.17 20.20
C THR A 243 -9.03 2.05 21.47
N VAL A 244 -8.93 0.85 22.03
CA VAL A 244 -7.99 0.46 23.10
C VAL A 244 -7.09 -0.65 22.57
N ALA A 245 -5.77 -0.52 22.82
CA ALA A 245 -4.78 -1.48 22.35
C ALA A 245 -5.14 -2.92 22.74
N LYS A 246 -5.14 -3.80 21.75
CA LYS A 246 -5.41 -5.23 21.95
C LYS A 246 -4.58 -6.07 20.97
N PRO A 247 -4.28 -7.35 21.32
CA PRO A 247 -3.67 -8.28 20.37
C PRO A 247 -4.52 -8.41 19.11
N ILE A 248 -3.87 -8.35 17.93
CA ILE A 248 -4.54 -8.51 16.63
C ILE A 248 -5.31 -9.84 16.58
N GLY A 249 -4.73 -10.90 17.13
CA GLY A 249 -5.35 -12.24 17.16
C GLY A 249 -6.56 -12.39 18.08
N ARG A 250 -6.83 -11.42 19.00
CA ARG A 250 -7.83 -11.58 20.05
C ARG A 250 -9.25 -11.85 19.51
N ASP A 251 -9.64 -11.11 18.49
CA ASP A 251 -11.02 -11.14 17.98
C ASP A 251 -11.12 -11.59 16.51
N ILE A 252 -9.98 -11.87 15.86
CA ILE A 252 -9.94 -12.17 14.41
C ILE A 252 -10.66 -13.44 13.99
N GLY A 253 -10.87 -14.38 14.92
CA GLY A 253 -11.59 -15.63 14.70
C GLY A 253 -13.04 -15.61 15.17
N LYS A 254 -13.56 -14.45 15.59
CA LYS A 254 -14.97 -14.34 16.00
C LYS A 254 -15.89 -14.48 14.80
N GLU A 255 -17.07 -15.08 15.03
CA GLU A 255 -18.15 -15.12 14.04
C GLU A 255 -18.63 -13.68 13.76
N ASN A 256 -18.33 -13.19 12.56
CA ASN A 256 -18.68 -11.85 12.11
C ASN A 256 -18.58 -11.77 10.58
N GLN A 257 -19.65 -11.33 9.91
CA GLN A 257 -19.74 -11.28 8.46
C GLN A 257 -18.61 -10.47 7.80
N GLN A 258 -18.19 -9.37 8.41
CA GLN A 258 -17.11 -8.54 7.86
C GLN A 258 -15.76 -9.26 7.96
N LEU A 259 -15.50 -10.00 9.04
CA LEU A 259 -14.32 -10.86 9.14
C LEU A 259 -14.35 -12.03 8.14
N GLU A 260 -15.52 -12.56 7.82
CA GLU A 260 -15.69 -13.59 6.78
C GLU A 260 -15.35 -13.02 5.40
N PHE A 261 -15.88 -11.84 5.05
CA PHE A 261 -15.59 -11.19 3.77
C PHE A 261 -14.13 -10.86 3.60
N GLY A 262 -13.45 -10.34 4.63
CA GLY A 262 -12.03 -9.99 4.60
C GLY A 262 -11.09 -11.18 4.83
N LEU A 263 -11.61 -12.38 5.15
CA LEU A 263 -10.85 -13.53 5.64
C LEU A 263 -10.02 -13.17 6.90
N GLY A 264 -10.47 -12.18 7.65
CA GLY A 264 -9.84 -11.49 8.75
C GLY A 264 -10.02 -9.97 8.64
N TYR A 265 -9.09 -9.18 9.16
CA TYR A 265 -9.12 -7.73 8.96
C TYR A 265 -8.57 -7.37 7.57
N ASP A 266 -9.37 -6.68 6.78
CA ASP A 266 -9.02 -6.03 5.50
C ASP A 266 -10.01 -4.88 5.26
N HIS A 267 -9.98 -3.88 6.18
CA HIS A 267 -11.00 -2.84 6.22
C HIS A 267 -10.37 -1.47 6.41
N ASN A 268 -11.02 -0.46 5.84
CA ASN A 268 -10.68 0.93 6.04
C ASN A 268 -11.33 1.45 7.33
N PHE A 269 -10.52 2.02 8.21
CA PHE A 269 -10.94 2.70 9.43
C PHE A 269 -10.99 4.20 9.20
N VAL A 270 -12.04 4.84 9.72
CA VAL A 270 -12.25 6.28 9.67
C VAL A 270 -11.48 6.92 10.82
N ILE A 271 -10.40 7.62 10.51
CA ILE A 271 -9.56 8.26 11.53
C ILE A 271 -10.34 9.38 12.22
N ASP A 272 -10.42 9.33 13.54
CA ASP A 272 -11.00 10.40 14.35
C ASP A 272 -10.03 11.59 14.34
N ARG A 273 -10.48 12.71 13.75
CA ARG A 273 -9.62 13.88 13.53
C ARG A 273 -10.36 15.20 13.64
N GLU A 274 -9.64 16.23 14.04
CA GLU A 274 -10.06 17.61 13.97
C GLU A 274 -9.13 18.36 12.99
N GLY A 275 -9.70 19.01 11.98
CA GLY A 275 -8.94 19.71 10.93
C GLY A 275 -8.15 18.81 9.98
N ASP A 276 -7.25 19.40 9.19
CA ASP A 276 -6.53 18.74 8.09
C ASP A 276 -5.03 18.46 8.39
N GLY A 277 -4.58 18.73 9.62
CA GLY A 277 -3.20 18.51 10.03
C GLY A 277 -2.85 17.04 10.25
N LEU A 278 -1.60 16.78 10.60
CA LEU A 278 -1.15 15.47 11.07
C LEU A 278 -1.86 15.09 12.36
N VAL A 279 -2.51 13.93 12.37
CA VAL A 279 -3.11 13.35 13.56
C VAL A 279 -2.55 11.97 13.80
N HIS A 280 -2.49 11.55 15.07
CA HIS A 280 -2.16 10.18 15.42
C HIS A 280 -3.27 9.25 14.93
N ALA A 281 -2.90 8.25 14.12
CA ALA A 281 -3.83 7.30 13.51
C ALA A 281 -3.76 5.91 14.14
N ALA A 282 -2.55 5.44 14.47
CA ALA A 282 -2.34 4.08 14.97
C ALA A 282 -1.09 3.96 15.86
N THR A 283 -1.13 3.00 16.78
CA THR A 283 0.07 2.51 17.49
C THR A 283 0.08 0.98 17.43
N VAL A 284 1.23 0.41 17.05
CA VAL A 284 1.49 -1.03 17.12
C VAL A 284 2.65 -1.27 18.08
N HIS A 285 2.46 -2.20 19.01
CA HIS A 285 3.49 -2.65 19.94
C HIS A 285 3.67 -4.17 19.86
N GLU A 286 4.91 -4.61 19.69
CA GLU A 286 5.26 -6.03 19.74
C GLU A 286 5.91 -6.33 21.10
N PRO A 287 5.25 -7.15 21.97
CA PRO A 287 5.64 -7.27 23.38
C PRO A 287 6.99 -7.98 23.62
N THR A 288 7.41 -8.89 22.73
CA THR A 288 8.62 -9.69 22.94
C THR A 288 9.90 -8.92 22.68
N THR A 289 9.92 -8.12 21.62
CA THR A 289 11.05 -7.25 21.26
C THR A 289 10.94 -5.84 21.84
N GLY A 290 9.72 -5.45 22.25
CA GLY A 290 9.42 -4.10 22.71
C GLY A 290 9.31 -3.06 21.59
N ARG A 291 9.43 -3.44 20.31
CA ARG A 291 9.30 -2.49 19.21
C ARG A 291 7.92 -1.87 19.15
N VAL A 292 7.91 -0.58 18.92
CA VAL A 292 6.70 0.24 18.79
C VAL A 292 6.77 0.99 17.47
N MET A 293 5.65 1.02 16.75
CA MET A 293 5.43 1.87 15.58
C MET A 293 4.20 2.75 15.83
N GLU A 294 4.38 4.06 15.70
CA GLU A 294 3.29 5.04 15.73
C GLU A 294 3.11 5.61 14.33
N ILE A 295 1.86 5.80 13.92
CA ILE A 295 1.51 6.37 12.61
C ILE A 295 0.76 7.67 12.82
N HIS A 296 1.25 8.74 12.17
CA HIS A 296 0.57 10.02 12.08
C HIS A 296 0.32 10.35 10.61
N THR A 297 -0.85 10.90 10.28
CA THR A 297 -1.19 11.16 8.88
C THR A 297 -2.14 12.35 8.72
N THR A 298 -2.10 12.92 7.52
CA THR A 298 -3.11 13.89 7.04
C THR A 298 -4.26 13.19 6.30
N GLU A 299 -4.18 11.88 6.05
CA GLU A 299 -5.22 11.11 5.39
C GLU A 299 -6.45 10.90 6.29
N PRO A 300 -7.68 10.81 5.72
CA PRO A 300 -8.91 10.64 6.49
C PRO A 300 -9.15 9.20 6.96
N GLY A 301 -8.44 8.23 6.38
CA GLY A 301 -8.62 6.82 6.65
C GLY A 301 -7.32 6.04 6.72
N ILE A 302 -7.42 4.82 7.24
CA ILE A 302 -6.33 3.86 7.31
C ILE A 302 -6.88 2.46 7.07
N GLN A 303 -6.38 1.79 6.03
CA GLN A 303 -6.66 0.38 5.80
C GLN A 303 -5.83 -0.45 6.77
N PHE A 304 -6.47 -1.33 7.52
CA PHE A 304 -5.80 -2.37 8.29
C PHE A 304 -6.03 -3.72 7.61
N TYR A 305 -4.93 -4.28 7.10
CA TYR A 305 -4.89 -5.61 6.49
C TYR A 305 -3.90 -6.50 7.26
N CYS A 306 -4.31 -7.70 7.63
CA CYS A 306 -3.53 -8.57 8.51
C CYS A 306 -2.89 -9.78 7.83
N GLY A 307 -2.54 -9.66 6.54
CA GLY A 307 -1.80 -10.70 5.81
C GLY A 307 -2.61 -11.97 5.54
N ASN A 308 -3.91 -11.85 5.33
CA ASN A 308 -4.85 -12.98 5.16
C ASN A 308 -4.55 -13.85 3.93
N PHE A 309 -3.90 -13.29 2.90
CA PHE A 309 -3.56 -13.98 1.66
C PHE A 309 -2.12 -14.52 1.62
N LEU A 310 -1.32 -14.29 2.67
CA LEU A 310 -0.02 -14.93 2.81
C LEU A 310 -0.23 -16.41 3.15
N ASP A 311 0.38 -17.32 2.41
CA ASP A 311 0.12 -18.76 2.50
C ASP A 311 1.40 -19.62 2.57
N GLY A 312 2.58 -18.98 2.70
CA GLY A 312 3.86 -19.64 2.76
C GLY A 312 4.54 -19.90 1.42
N ARG A 313 3.88 -19.62 0.27
CA ARG A 313 4.51 -19.76 -1.06
C ARG A 313 5.55 -18.69 -1.33
N LEU A 314 5.32 -17.48 -0.85
CA LEU A 314 6.27 -16.37 -0.98
C LEU A 314 7.38 -16.53 0.06
N LYS A 315 8.63 -16.37 -0.38
CA LYS A 315 9.81 -16.46 0.49
C LYS A 315 10.43 -15.08 0.67
N GLY A 316 10.70 -14.74 1.89
CA GLY A 316 11.32 -13.48 2.27
C GLY A 316 12.81 -13.40 2.00
N LYS A 317 13.42 -12.31 2.46
CA LYS A 317 14.83 -11.97 2.24
C LYS A 317 15.79 -13.00 2.86
N ALA A 318 15.43 -13.55 4.02
CA ALA A 318 16.18 -14.62 4.69
C ALA A 318 15.85 -16.04 4.16
N GLY A 319 14.97 -16.15 3.14
CA GLY A 319 14.51 -17.43 2.59
C GLY A 319 13.37 -18.08 3.39
N ASN A 320 12.93 -17.47 4.49
CA ASN A 320 11.79 -17.94 5.28
C ASN A 320 10.48 -17.74 4.53
N PRO A 321 9.52 -18.67 4.63
CA PRO A 321 8.20 -18.48 4.03
C PRO A 321 7.40 -17.40 4.77
N TYR A 322 6.68 -16.57 4.04
CA TYR A 322 5.70 -15.66 4.62
C TYR A 322 4.41 -16.42 4.90
N VAL A 323 4.28 -16.86 6.14
CA VAL A 323 3.13 -17.66 6.58
C VAL A 323 1.85 -16.82 6.66
N HIS A 324 0.70 -17.48 6.69
CA HIS A 324 -0.60 -16.84 6.93
C HIS A 324 -0.52 -15.90 8.14
N ARG A 325 -0.87 -14.63 7.93
CA ARG A 325 -0.77 -13.58 8.96
C ARG A 325 0.67 -13.34 9.45
N GLY A 326 1.64 -13.50 8.56
CA GLY A 326 3.06 -13.23 8.85
C GLY A 326 3.45 -11.76 8.75
N GLY A 327 2.54 -10.88 8.32
CA GLY A 327 2.72 -9.44 8.24
C GLY A 327 1.39 -8.71 8.24
N PHE A 328 1.40 -7.42 8.58
CA PHE A 328 0.23 -6.54 8.50
C PHE A 328 0.56 -5.27 7.72
N CYS A 329 -0.46 -4.66 7.10
CA CYS A 329 -0.39 -3.35 6.47
C CYS A 329 -1.25 -2.35 7.23
N LEU A 330 -0.78 -1.11 7.30
CA LEU A 330 -1.51 0.06 7.78
C LEU A 330 -1.35 1.16 6.74
N GLU A 331 -2.28 1.17 5.78
CA GLU A 331 -2.22 2.00 4.58
C GLU A 331 -3.08 3.25 4.79
N THR A 332 -2.42 4.37 5.07
CA THR A 332 -3.11 5.67 5.17
C THR A 332 -3.59 6.09 3.80
N GLN A 333 -4.87 6.45 3.69
CA GLN A 333 -5.53 6.66 2.40
C GLN A 333 -6.85 7.43 2.54
N HIS A 334 -7.39 7.90 1.41
CA HIS A 334 -8.82 8.16 1.28
C HIS A 334 -9.58 6.83 1.24
N TYR A 335 -10.89 6.86 1.50
CA TYR A 335 -11.67 5.63 1.59
C TYR A 335 -11.75 4.93 0.23
N PRO A 336 -11.76 3.56 0.21
CA PRO A 336 -11.95 2.83 -1.03
C PRO A 336 -13.27 3.21 -1.71
N ASP A 337 -13.30 3.13 -3.03
CA ASP A 337 -14.48 3.43 -3.87
C ASP A 337 -15.04 4.85 -3.73
N SER A 338 -14.28 5.82 -3.17
CA SER A 338 -14.75 7.21 -2.99
C SER A 338 -15.30 7.87 -4.26
N PRO A 339 -14.80 7.60 -5.49
CA PRO A 339 -15.41 8.17 -6.69
C PRO A 339 -16.88 7.80 -6.90
N ASN A 340 -17.34 6.67 -6.32
CA ASN A 340 -18.71 6.16 -6.42
C ASN A 340 -19.54 6.41 -5.16
N GLN A 341 -18.95 6.98 -4.09
CA GLN A 341 -19.57 7.17 -2.79
C GLN A 341 -19.70 8.65 -2.45
N ALA A 342 -20.84 9.26 -2.71
CA ALA A 342 -21.04 10.70 -2.56
C ALA A 342 -20.85 11.25 -1.14
N ASN A 343 -20.94 10.39 -0.12
CA ASN A 343 -20.75 10.74 1.31
C ASN A 343 -19.31 10.52 1.81
N PHE A 344 -18.42 10.00 0.95
CA PHE A 344 -17.01 9.84 1.30
C PHE A 344 -16.20 11.09 0.94
N PRO A 345 -15.04 11.33 1.58
CA PRO A 345 -14.13 12.39 1.18
C PRO A 345 -13.78 12.28 -0.31
N SER A 346 -13.85 13.40 -1.04
CA SER A 346 -13.57 13.42 -2.48
C SER A 346 -12.10 13.11 -2.76
N THR A 347 -11.88 12.24 -3.73
CA THR A 347 -10.55 11.91 -4.26
C THR A 347 -10.27 12.57 -5.61
N ILE A 348 -11.17 13.45 -6.08
CA ILE A 348 -11.04 14.07 -7.40
C ILE A 348 -10.06 15.23 -7.33
N LEU A 349 -8.93 15.07 -8.00
CA LEU A 349 -7.97 16.13 -8.26
C LEU A 349 -8.35 16.85 -9.56
N ARG A 350 -8.45 18.18 -9.50
CA ARG A 350 -8.72 19.05 -10.65
C ARG A 350 -7.47 19.81 -11.10
N PRO A 351 -7.40 20.33 -12.33
CA PRO A 351 -6.21 20.99 -12.87
C PRO A 351 -5.66 22.14 -12.00
N ASP A 352 -6.53 22.88 -11.30
CA ASP A 352 -6.13 23.98 -10.43
C ASP A 352 -5.84 23.54 -8.99
N GLY A 353 -5.99 22.24 -8.71
CA GLY A 353 -5.77 21.65 -7.39
C GLY A 353 -4.39 21.04 -7.24
N VAL A 354 -4.03 20.79 -5.99
CA VAL A 354 -2.84 20.03 -5.60
C VAL A 354 -3.24 18.92 -4.65
N TYR A 355 -2.91 17.67 -5.01
CA TYR A 355 -2.94 16.56 -4.06
C TYR A 355 -1.68 16.67 -3.19
N LYS A 356 -1.86 16.75 -1.88
CA LYS A 356 -0.75 16.83 -0.92
C LYS A 356 -1.15 16.14 0.36
N THR A 357 -0.47 15.05 0.69
CA THR A 357 -0.67 14.31 1.93
C THR A 357 0.66 13.89 2.52
N THR A 358 0.68 13.64 3.83
CA THR A 358 1.87 13.21 4.56
C THR A 358 1.51 12.08 5.52
N THR A 359 2.35 11.07 5.59
CA THR A 359 2.31 10.03 6.60
C THR A 359 3.67 9.89 7.28
N VAL A 360 3.66 9.77 8.59
CA VAL A 360 4.86 9.58 9.42
C VAL A 360 4.76 8.24 10.14
N PHE A 361 5.73 7.37 9.92
CA PHE A 361 5.94 6.15 10.68
C PHE A 361 7.08 6.41 11.67
N LYS A 362 6.77 6.45 12.95
CA LYS A 362 7.74 6.68 14.02
C LYS A 362 8.07 5.39 14.75
N PHE A 363 9.34 5.08 14.88
CA PHE A 363 9.80 3.84 15.48
C PHE A 363 10.51 4.09 16.81
N SER A 364 10.19 3.24 17.81
CA SER A 364 10.82 3.23 19.13
C SER A 364 10.79 1.82 19.71
N ALA A 365 11.37 1.62 20.92
CA ALA A 365 11.26 0.39 21.67
C ALA A 365 11.08 0.68 23.17
N LYS A 366 10.33 -0.18 23.91
CA LYS A 366 10.05 -0.06 25.34
C LYS A 366 9.98 -1.42 26.05
#